data_2c8da1eae7b79db5962c6cc39c64281f
#
_entry.id   2c8da1eae7b79db5962c6cc39c64281f
#
_cell.length_a   1.000
_cell.length_b   1.000
_cell.length_c   1.000
_cell.angle_alpha   90.00
_cell.angle_beta   90.00
_cell.angle_gamma   90.00
#
_symmetry.space_group_name_H-M   'P 1'
#
loop_
_entity.id
_entity.type
_entity.pdbx_description
1 polymer ?
#
loop_
_entity_poly.entity_id
_entity_poly.type
_entity_poly.pdbx_seq_one_letter_code
_entity_poly.pdbx_strand_id
1 'polypeptide(L)'
;MKKILLIIFLTFFWPISSRSSDLTEPNEIFEAIHEIKTKGSYKGKTGYIMRKNNEKNYSKFPIKLPDNSAPIVSDYKSKWGAGSSPGKRKKKHFGVDFYLKPGSPILAANDGVVLFAKYLKCEGNVMTIKHTGNLYASYLHIGDFKVKKGDKVNRGQLIAEAGTSGTTKCSGTIEHLHLQTSKEGPCRKCTGSWKYLGKKQSWTNPHKHWTGGKGKPQCFVADIEYPKKLLTLPFQCKKI
;
A
#
# COMPACT_ATOMS: atom_id res chain seq x y z
N MET A 1 44.42 34.82 -43.48
CA MET A 1 44.23 34.91 -42.00
C MET A 1 42.81 34.42 -41.67
N LYS A 2 42.63 33.18 -41.19
CA LYS A 2 41.34 32.61 -40.84
C LYS A 2 41.08 32.83 -39.34
N LYS A 3 40.03 33.55 -39.02
CA LYS A 3 39.60 33.75 -37.61
C LYS A 3 38.83 32.52 -37.16
N ILE A 4 39.34 31.82 -36.14
CA ILE A 4 38.68 30.71 -35.45
C ILE A 4 37.79 31.32 -34.38
N LEU A 5 36.47 31.07 -34.48
CA LEU A 5 35.47 31.48 -33.49
C LEU A 5 35.37 30.37 -32.46
N LEU A 6 35.86 30.63 -31.25
CA LEU A 6 35.77 29.69 -30.13
C LEU A 6 34.38 29.83 -29.45
N ILE A 7 33.52 28.84 -29.64
CA ILE A 7 32.20 28.80 -28.95
C ILE A 7 32.41 28.07 -27.64
N ILE A 8 32.32 28.82 -26.54
CA ILE A 8 32.36 28.27 -25.18
C ILE A 8 30.95 27.82 -24.84
N PHE A 9 30.74 26.50 -24.74
CA PHE A 9 29.51 25.95 -24.15
C PHE A 9 29.62 26.05 -22.64
N LEU A 10 28.86 26.99 -22.04
CA LEU A 10 28.59 27.02 -20.61
C LEU A 10 27.54 25.98 -20.29
N THR A 11 27.95 24.82 -19.80
CA THR A 11 27.06 23.84 -19.21
C THR A 11 26.62 24.32 -17.83
N PHE A 12 25.42 24.84 -17.75
CA PHE A 12 24.77 25.10 -16.45
C PHE A 12 24.47 23.76 -15.78
N PHE A 13 25.31 23.37 -14.83
CA PHE A 13 24.95 22.33 -13.85
C PHE A 13 23.91 22.91 -12.88
N TRP A 14 22.64 22.57 -13.10
CA TRP A 14 21.60 22.79 -12.10
C TRP A 14 21.76 21.72 -11.01
N PRO A 15 21.92 22.09 -9.74
CA PRO A 15 21.94 21.10 -8.67
C PRO A 15 20.55 20.45 -8.60
N ILE A 16 20.50 19.13 -8.83
CA ILE A 16 19.32 18.32 -8.56
C ILE A 16 19.19 18.28 -7.05
N SER A 17 18.43 19.23 -6.49
CA SER A 17 18.01 19.20 -5.11
C SER A 17 17.16 17.96 -4.90
N SER A 18 17.66 16.98 -4.18
CA SER A 18 16.89 15.86 -3.66
C SER A 18 15.88 16.40 -2.64
N ARG A 19 14.72 16.85 -3.14
CA ARG A 19 13.62 17.19 -2.23
C ARG A 19 13.17 15.92 -1.51
N SER A 20 13.20 15.97 -0.19
CA SER A 20 12.54 15.04 0.72
C SER A 20 11.13 14.75 0.22
N SER A 21 10.77 13.46 0.19
CA SER A 21 9.50 12.94 -0.35
C SER A 21 8.27 13.18 0.54
N ASP A 22 8.34 14.08 1.50
CA ASP A 22 7.17 14.49 2.29
C ASP A 22 6.44 15.61 1.55
N LEU A 23 5.32 15.27 0.90
CA LEU A 23 4.40 16.29 0.40
C LEU A 23 3.76 16.99 1.61
N THR A 24 4.29 18.13 1.93
CA THR A 24 3.76 19.01 2.99
C THR A 24 2.85 20.09 2.42
N GLU A 25 2.90 20.31 1.10
CA GLU A 25 2.14 21.37 0.46
C GLU A 25 0.70 20.94 0.13
N PRO A 26 -0.31 21.73 0.54
CA PRO A 26 -1.72 21.44 0.32
C PRO A 26 -2.08 21.19 -1.14
N ASN A 27 -1.53 21.99 -2.03
CA ASN A 27 -1.85 21.96 -3.45
C ASN A 27 -1.42 20.66 -4.11
N GLU A 28 -0.24 20.14 -3.80
CA GLU A 28 0.27 18.87 -4.35
C GLU A 28 -0.63 17.68 -3.95
N ILE A 29 -1.16 17.69 -2.73
CA ILE A 29 -2.09 16.64 -2.25
C ILE A 29 -3.42 16.73 -2.99
N PHE A 30 -3.96 17.94 -3.19
CA PHE A 30 -5.20 18.14 -3.93
C PHE A 30 -5.09 17.74 -5.40
N GLU A 31 -4.00 18.09 -6.06
CA GLU A 31 -3.72 17.70 -7.44
C GLU A 31 -3.61 16.18 -7.58
N ALA A 32 -2.89 15.52 -6.69
CA ALA A 32 -2.77 14.07 -6.68
C ALA A 32 -4.14 13.39 -6.49
N ILE A 33 -4.97 13.89 -5.58
CA ILE A 33 -6.33 13.39 -5.36
C ILE A 33 -7.21 13.63 -6.59
N HIS A 34 -7.12 14.80 -7.19
CA HIS A 34 -7.86 15.14 -8.41
C HIS A 34 -7.46 14.24 -9.56
N GLU A 35 -6.18 13.99 -9.75
CA GLU A 35 -5.66 13.11 -10.79
C GLU A 35 -6.14 11.67 -10.63
N ILE A 36 -6.10 11.12 -9.41
CA ILE A 36 -6.63 9.79 -9.12
C ILE A 36 -8.13 9.71 -9.44
N LYS A 37 -8.90 10.74 -9.10
CA LYS A 37 -10.35 10.78 -9.33
C LYS A 37 -10.74 10.88 -10.78
N THR A 38 -10.11 11.81 -11.50
CA THR A 38 -10.55 12.19 -12.85
C THR A 38 -9.95 11.31 -13.93
N LYS A 39 -8.75 10.81 -13.71
CA LYS A 39 -7.98 10.04 -14.71
C LYS A 39 -7.90 8.55 -14.43
N GLY A 40 -8.36 8.10 -13.23
CA GLY A 40 -8.24 6.70 -12.80
C GLY A 40 -6.79 6.20 -12.67
N SER A 41 -5.82 7.10 -12.78
CA SER A 41 -4.41 6.81 -12.68
C SER A 41 -3.70 7.92 -11.90
N TYR A 42 -2.69 7.53 -11.14
CA TYR A 42 -1.83 8.46 -10.42
C TYR A 42 -0.47 8.52 -11.09
N LYS A 43 -0.09 9.69 -11.59
CA LYS A 43 1.24 9.95 -12.16
C LYS A 43 2.26 10.43 -11.13
N GLY A 44 1.94 10.27 -9.84
CA GLY A 44 2.69 10.85 -8.77
C GLY A 44 4.00 10.15 -8.42
N LYS A 45 4.65 10.71 -7.43
CA LYS A 45 5.94 10.30 -6.89
C LYS A 45 5.83 8.95 -6.17
N THR A 46 6.77 8.06 -6.38
CA THR A 46 6.93 6.84 -5.58
C THR A 46 7.39 7.18 -4.16
N GLY A 47 7.18 6.26 -3.23
CA GLY A 47 7.71 6.37 -1.87
C GLY A 47 7.03 7.39 -0.96
N TYR A 48 5.87 7.96 -1.34
CA TYR A 48 5.26 9.00 -0.57
C TYR A 48 3.88 8.70 0.02
N ILE A 49 3.43 9.51 0.98
CA ILE A 49 2.17 9.33 1.69
C ILE A 49 1.27 10.54 1.47
N MET A 50 0.08 10.30 0.90
CA MET A 50 -0.95 11.34 0.79
C MET A 50 -1.58 11.61 2.16
N ARG A 51 -1.49 12.83 2.62
CA ARG A 51 -2.19 13.32 3.81
C ARG A 51 -2.75 14.71 3.56
N LYS A 52 -3.92 14.97 4.15
CA LYS A 52 -4.42 16.34 4.24
C LYS A 52 -3.58 17.11 5.26
N ASN A 53 -3.35 18.41 5.01
CA ASN A 53 -2.73 19.29 5.98
C ASN A 53 -3.40 19.15 7.35
N ASN A 54 -2.58 19.06 8.39
CA ASN A 54 -3.00 18.84 9.77
C ASN A 54 -3.66 17.47 10.04
N GLU A 55 -3.63 16.52 9.10
CA GLU A 55 -4.07 15.18 9.40
C GLU A 55 -3.09 14.50 10.36
N LYS A 56 -3.64 14.04 11.49
CA LYS A 56 -2.87 13.39 12.54
C LYS A 56 -2.23 12.09 12.05
N ASN A 57 -0.91 11.96 12.22
CA ASN A 57 -0.24 10.67 12.10
C ASN A 57 -0.63 9.76 13.28
N TYR A 58 -1.57 8.85 13.05
CA TYR A 58 -2.04 7.91 14.08
C TYR A 58 -1.02 6.82 14.43
N SER A 59 0.02 6.66 13.65
CA SER A 59 1.11 5.72 13.95
C SER A 59 1.98 6.18 15.12
N LYS A 60 2.02 7.49 15.39
CA LYS A 60 2.83 8.12 16.43
C LYS A 60 4.35 7.92 16.26
N PHE A 61 4.79 7.53 15.08
CA PHE A 61 6.20 7.39 14.68
C PHE A 61 6.33 7.74 13.20
N PRO A 62 7.53 8.13 12.74
CA PRO A 62 7.77 8.43 11.33
C PRO A 62 7.50 7.21 10.45
N ILE A 63 6.94 7.43 9.27
CA ILE A 63 6.78 6.41 8.25
C ILE A 63 7.68 6.79 7.09
N LYS A 64 8.66 5.93 6.81
CA LYS A 64 9.65 6.12 5.74
C LYS A 64 9.46 5.01 4.72
N LEU A 65 8.80 5.34 3.60
CA LEU A 65 8.66 4.42 2.47
C LEU A 65 9.95 4.40 1.65
N PRO A 66 10.34 3.24 1.07
CA PRO A 66 11.39 3.21 0.06
C PRO A 66 11.00 4.06 -1.15
N ASP A 67 11.94 4.82 -1.72
CA ASP A 67 11.68 5.76 -2.83
C ASP A 67 11.17 5.05 -4.10
N ASN A 68 11.52 3.79 -4.27
CA ASN A 68 11.05 2.95 -5.39
C ASN A 68 9.76 2.17 -5.09
N SER A 69 9.11 2.41 -3.94
CA SER A 69 7.85 1.74 -3.57
C SER A 69 6.63 2.49 -4.09
N ALA A 70 5.49 1.79 -4.11
CA ALA A 70 4.20 2.42 -4.38
C ALA A 70 3.84 3.44 -3.28
N PRO A 71 3.22 4.58 -3.64
CA PRO A 71 2.76 5.57 -2.66
C PRO A 71 1.59 5.06 -1.83
N ILE A 72 1.48 5.56 -0.60
CA ILE A 72 0.30 5.38 0.24
C ILE A 72 -0.73 6.47 -0.12
N VAL A 73 -1.91 6.06 -0.54
CA VAL A 73 -3.04 6.95 -0.89
C VAL A 73 -4.07 7.08 0.23
N SER A 74 -4.03 6.22 1.24
CA SER A 74 -4.80 6.36 2.48
C SER A 74 -4.12 5.62 3.61
N ASP A 75 -3.76 6.34 4.67
CA ASP A 75 -3.01 5.81 5.81
C ASP A 75 -3.91 5.22 6.90
N TYR A 76 -3.29 4.52 7.86
CA TYR A 76 -3.98 3.90 9.00
C TYR A 76 -4.69 4.94 9.88
N LYS A 77 -5.97 4.68 10.17
CA LYS A 77 -6.91 5.57 10.90
C LYS A 77 -7.15 6.92 10.25
N SER A 78 -6.65 7.15 9.05
CA SER A 78 -7.01 8.34 8.27
C SER A 78 -8.53 8.42 8.09
N LYS A 79 -9.05 9.63 8.17
CA LYS A 79 -10.38 9.98 7.68
C LYS A 79 -10.30 10.58 6.27
N TRP A 80 -9.10 10.79 5.78
CA TRP A 80 -8.80 11.26 4.46
C TRP A 80 -8.33 10.10 3.57
N GLY A 81 -8.71 10.11 2.33
CA GLY A 81 -8.27 9.09 1.38
C GLY A 81 -8.79 9.37 0.00
N ALA A 82 -8.10 8.80 -0.98
CA ALA A 82 -8.44 8.87 -2.38
C ALA A 82 -9.68 8.02 -2.76
N GLY A 83 -10.46 7.54 -1.81
CA GLY A 83 -11.67 6.74 -2.05
C GLY A 83 -12.81 7.52 -2.70
N SER A 84 -14.01 6.92 -2.77
CA SER A 84 -15.21 7.41 -3.48
C SER A 84 -15.63 8.86 -3.17
N SER A 85 -15.07 9.44 -2.13
CA SER A 85 -15.18 10.88 -1.85
C SER A 85 -13.85 11.32 -1.25
N PRO A 86 -13.02 12.11 -1.97
CA PRO A 86 -11.83 12.68 -1.37
C PRO A 86 -12.27 13.53 -0.21
N GLY A 87 -11.68 13.24 0.88
CA GLY A 87 -11.74 14.08 2.02
C GLY A 87 -12.41 13.51 3.22
N LYS A 88 -13.55 12.92 3.21
CA LYS A 88 -14.20 12.61 4.49
C LYS A 88 -14.78 11.21 4.52
N ARG A 89 -14.00 10.26 5.02
CA ARG A 89 -14.53 8.96 5.42
C ARG A 89 -15.42 9.11 6.66
N LYS A 90 -16.62 8.53 6.66
CA LYS A 90 -17.48 8.46 7.86
C LYS A 90 -16.81 7.67 8.99
N LYS A 91 -15.99 6.67 8.65
CA LYS A 91 -15.26 5.80 9.59
C LYS A 91 -13.76 5.89 9.37
N LYS A 92 -12.98 5.69 10.44
CA LYS A 92 -11.53 5.60 10.36
C LYS A 92 -11.12 4.40 9.50
N HIS A 93 -10.05 4.56 8.75
CA HIS A 93 -9.43 3.54 7.93
C HIS A 93 -8.62 2.56 8.79
N PHE A 94 -8.84 1.26 8.66
CA PHE A 94 -8.16 0.26 9.50
C PHE A 94 -7.10 -0.55 8.75
N GLY A 95 -6.61 -0.05 7.64
CA GLY A 95 -5.52 -0.60 6.85
C GLY A 95 -4.64 0.51 6.31
N VAL A 96 -3.84 0.16 5.33
CA VAL A 96 -3.03 1.08 4.51
C VAL A 96 -3.37 0.79 3.06
N ASP A 97 -3.72 1.82 2.31
CA ASP A 97 -4.00 1.73 0.87
C ASP A 97 -2.76 2.14 0.09
N PHE A 98 -2.19 1.21 -0.65
CA PHE A 98 -1.09 1.46 -1.58
C PHE A 98 -1.63 1.60 -2.99
N TYR A 99 -1.27 2.66 -3.70
CA TYR A 99 -1.62 2.80 -5.11
C TYR A 99 -0.88 1.77 -5.95
N LEU A 100 -1.64 0.89 -6.58
CA LEU A 100 -1.13 -0.12 -7.51
C LEU A 100 -2.04 -0.19 -8.71
N LYS A 101 -1.47 -0.13 -9.91
CA LYS A 101 -2.22 -0.34 -11.15
C LYS A 101 -2.79 -1.77 -11.19
N PRO A 102 -3.99 -1.97 -11.75
CA PRO A 102 -4.52 -3.30 -12.01
C PRO A 102 -3.50 -4.17 -12.77
N GLY A 103 -3.41 -5.44 -12.40
CA GLY A 103 -2.42 -6.37 -12.94
C GLY A 103 -1.03 -6.31 -12.28
N SER A 104 -0.77 -5.30 -11.41
CA SER A 104 0.51 -5.27 -10.67
C SER A 104 0.65 -6.48 -9.75
N PRO A 105 1.85 -7.09 -9.65
CA PRO A 105 2.06 -8.27 -8.80
C PRO A 105 1.82 -7.97 -7.32
N ILE A 106 0.98 -8.77 -6.68
CA ILE A 106 0.81 -8.80 -5.21
C ILE A 106 1.60 -9.99 -4.67
N LEU A 107 2.45 -9.71 -3.70
CA LEU A 107 3.36 -10.68 -3.10
C LEU A 107 2.93 -11.02 -1.68
N ALA A 108 3.18 -12.24 -1.25
CA ALA A 108 3.06 -12.61 0.15
C ALA A 108 4.06 -11.81 0.99
N ALA A 109 3.55 -11.03 1.94
CA ALA A 109 4.40 -10.16 2.77
C ALA A 109 5.28 -10.92 3.76
N ASN A 110 5.01 -12.20 3.98
CA ASN A 110 5.80 -13.13 4.79
C ASN A 110 5.36 -14.57 4.46
N ASP A 111 6.09 -15.57 4.96
CA ASP A 111 5.66 -16.98 4.91
C ASP A 111 4.33 -17.16 5.63
N GLY A 112 3.50 -18.09 5.15
CA GLY A 112 2.21 -18.31 5.78
C GLY A 112 1.34 -19.35 5.10
N VAL A 113 0.06 -19.37 5.53
CA VAL A 113 -0.98 -20.23 4.97
C VAL A 113 -2.19 -19.38 4.60
N VAL A 114 -2.72 -19.57 3.41
CA VAL A 114 -3.94 -18.89 2.93
C VAL A 114 -5.15 -19.44 3.66
N LEU A 115 -5.81 -18.64 4.47
CA LEU A 115 -7.01 -19.04 5.22
C LEU A 115 -8.31 -18.74 4.48
N PHE A 116 -8.27 -17.73 3.61
CA PHE A 116 -9.42 -17.24 2.87
C PHE A 116 -8.98 -16.62 1.54
N ALA A 117 -9.68 -16.93 0.45
CA ALA A 117 -9.50 -16.33 -0.87
C ALA A 117 -10.85 -16.39 -1.60
N LYS A 118 -11.64 -15.31 -1.57
CA LYS A 118 -12.97 -15.22 -2.20
C LYS A 118 -13.39 -13.77 -2.40
N TYR A 119 -14.40 -13.58 -3.25
CA TYR A 119 -15.09 -12.30 -3.43
C TYR A 119 -16.05 -12.01 -2.25
N LEU A 120 -15.98 -10.78 -1.76
CA LEU A 120 -16.92 -10.17 -0.81
C LEU A 120 -17.52 -8.91 -1.44
N LYS A 121 -18.82 -8.68 -1.23
CA LYS A 121 -19.57 -7.61 -1.92
C LYS A 121 -18.92 -6.24 -1.79
N CYS A 122 -18.46 -5.86 -0.60
CA CYS A 122 -17.87 -4.54 -0.35
C CYS A 122 -16.36 -4.52 -0.58
N GLU A 123 -15.68 -5.52 -0.09
CA GLU A 123 -14.22 -5.59 -0.07
C GLU A 123 -13.63 -6.13 -1.39
N GLY A 124 -14.50 -6.60 -2.30
CA GLY A 124 -14.08 -7.23 -3.55
C GLY A 124 -13.41 -8.58 -3.34
N ASN A 125 -12.44 -8.90 -4.16
CA ASN A 125 -11.61 -10.07 -3.97
C ASN A 125 -10.72 -9.86 -2.74
N VAL A 126 -10.81 -10.77 -1.79
CA VAL A 126 -10.11 -10.73 -0.51
C VAL A 126 -9.30 -11.99 -0.32
N MET A 127 -8.06 -11.84 0.07
CA MET A 127 -7.21 -12.91 0.56
C MET A 127 -6.78 -12.61 1.99
N THR A 128 -6.93 -13.59 2.89
CA THR A 128 -6.40 -13.52 4.26
C THR A 128 -5.39 -14.62 4.48
N ILE A 129 -4.17 -14.24 4.85
CA ILE A 129 -3.06 -15.15 5.11
C ILE A 129 -2.72 -15.10 6.60
N LYS A 130 -2.57 -16.26 7.22
CA LYS A 130 -1.92 -16.41 8.52
C LYS A 130 -0.44 -16.50 8.31
N HIS A 131 0.25 -15.43 8.57
CA HIS A 131 1.71 -15.38 8.49
C HIS A 131 2.39 -15.95 9.73
N THR A 132 3.67 -16.27 9.61
CA THR A 132 4.50 -16.67 10.75
C THR A 132 4.47 -15.60 11.86
N GLY A 133 4.56 -16.03 13.13
CA GLY A 133 4.43 -15.12 14.28
C GLY A 133 3.00 -14.77 14.66
N ASN A 134 2.00 -15.54 14.18
CA ASN A 134 0.56 -15.32 14.46
C ASN A 134 0.07 -13.93 14.05
N LEU A 135 0.63 -13.37 12.99
CA LEU A 135 0.15 -12.15 12.35
C LEU A 135 -0.72 -12.52 11.15
N TYR A 136 -1.91 -11.97 11.10
CA TYR A 136 -2.82 -12.15 9.96
C TYR A 136 -2.77 -10.89 9.11
N ALA A 137 -2.61 -11.08 7.80
CA ALA A 137 -2.73 -10.00 6.82
C ALA A 137 -3.86 -10.30 5.84
N SER A 138 -4.69 -9.29 5.60
CA SER A 138 -5.75 -9.34 4.59
C SER A 138 -5.43 -8.34 3.49
N TYR A 139 -5.53 -8.84 2.26
CA TYR A 139 -5.27 -8.15 1.00
C TYR A 139 -6.63 -7.98 0.32
N LEU A 140 -7.09 -6.74 0.14
CA LEU A 140 -8.43 -6.44 -0.38
C LEU A 140 -8.34 -5.69 -1.72
N HIS A 141 -9.44 -5.71 -2.44
CA HIS A 141 -9.62 -5.07 -3.76
C HIS A 141 -8.70 -5.64 -4.84
N ILE A 142 -8.15 -6.84 -4.61
CA ILE A 142 -7.24 -7.50 -5.55
C ILE A 142 -7.96 -8.01 -6.80
N GLY A 143 -7.22 -8.25 -7.87
CA GLY A 143 -7.68 -8.85 -9.12
C GLY A 143 -7.72 -10.37 -9.00
N ASP A 144 -6.98 -11.05 -9.89
CA ASP A 144 -6.96 -12.52 -9.95
C ASP A 144 -6.14 -13.12 -8.83
N PHE A 145 -6.68 -14.19 -8.21
CA PHE A 145 -5.95 -15.02 -7.28
C PHE A 145 -4.97 -15.94 -8.01
N LYS A 146 -3.73 -16.04 -7.53
CA LYS A 146 -2.72 -17.01 -8.02
C LYS A 146 -2.54 -18.19 -7.07
N VAL A 147 -3.16 -18.12 -5.89
CA VAL A 147 -3.18 -19.16 -4.85
C VAL A 147 -4.59 -19.28 -4.28
N LYS A 148 -4.88 -20.40 -3.63
CA LYS A 148 -6.19 -20.72 -3.05
C LYS A 148 -6.11 -20.99 -1.54
N LYS A 149 -7.27 -21.05 -0.89
CA LYS A 149 -7.35 -21.42 0.52
C LYS A 149 -6.67 -22.77 0.77
N GLY A 150 -5.83 -22.84 1.78
CA GLY A 150 -5.04 -23.99 2.21
C GLY A 150 -3.60 -23.98 1.70
N ASP A 151 -3.30 -23.22 0.66
CA ASP A 151 -1.95 -23.15 0.11
C ASP A 151 -0.99 -22.56 1.13
N LYS A 152 0.22 -23.14 1.21
CA LYS A 152 1.37 -22.53 1.87
C LYS A 152 2.03 -21.56 0.90
N VAL A 153 2.44 -20.41 1.40
CA VAL A 153 3.12 -19.37 0.62
C VAL A 153 4.40 -18.95 1.30
N ASN A 154 5.40 -18.65 0.50
CA ASN A 154 6.67 -18.07 0.96
C ASN A 154 6.65 -16.55 0.78
N ARG A 155 7.39 -15.83 1.61
CA ARG A 155 7.61 -14.39 1.45
C ARG A 155 8.08 -14.08 0.02
N GLY A 156 7.50 -13.04 -0.60
CA GLY A 156 7.82 -12.65 -1.97
C GLY A 156 7.19 -13.51 -3.06
N GLN A 157 6.50 -14.59 -2.72
CA GLN A 157 5.75 -15.38 -3.69
C GLN A 157 4.59 -14.56 -4.26
N LEU A 158 4.38 -14.63 -5.59
CA LEU A 158 3.20 -14.07 -6.25
C LEU A 158 1.93 -14.77 -5.75
N ILE A 159 1.00 -14.01 -5.18
CA ILE A 159 -0.26 -14.55 -4.61
C ILE A 159 -1.51 -14.04 -5.31
N ALA A 160 -1.43 -12.88 -5.94
CA ALA A 160 -2.54 -12.27 -6.67
C ALA A 160 -2.04 -11.15 -7.60
N GLU A 161 -2.95 -10.54 -8.33
CA GLU A 161 -2.74 -9.28 -9.04
C GLU A 161 -3.51 -8.16 -8.33
N ALA A 162 -3.00 -6.93 -8.41
CA ALA A 162 -3.75 -5.76 -7.98
C ALA A 162 -5.00 -5.57 -8.84
N GLY A 163 -6.05 -5.01 -8.26
CA GLY A 163 -7.31 -4.79 -8.95
C GLY A 163 -8.06 -3.57 -8.43
N THR A 164 -9.33 -3.51 -8.80
CA THR A 164 -10.30 -2.51 -8.34
C THR A 164 -11.59 -3.19 -7.89
N SER A 165 -11.49 -4.46 -7.46
CA SER A 165 -12.67 -5.27 -7.13
C SER A 165 -13.41 -4.74 -5.90
N GLY A 166 -14.72 -4.97 -5.88
CA GLY A 166 -15.63 -4.47 -4.84
C GLY A 166 -16.68 -3.53 -5.41
N THR A 167 -17.58 -3.04 -4.55
CA THR A 167 -18.61 -2.11 -5.00
C THR A 167 -18.23 -0.66 -4.73
N THR A 168 -18.59 0.23 -5.65
CA THR A 168 -18.36 1.68 -5.54
C THR A 168 -18.99 2.33 -4.30
N LYS A 169 -20.04 1.72 -3.75
CA LYS A 169 -20.70 2.20 -2.52
C LYS A 169 -19.90 1.89 -1.25
N CYS A 170 -19.03 0.90 -1.28
CA CYS A 170 -18.31 0.41 -0.10
C CYS A 170 -16.82 0.74 -0.12
N SER A 171 -16.20 0.57 -1.27
CA SER A 171 -14.80 0.88 -1.54
C SER A 171 -14.73 1.84 -2.72
N GLY A 172 -13.78 2.73 -2.73
CA GLY A 172 -13.59 3.63 -3.85
C GLY A 172 -13.26 2.86 -5.15
N THR A 173 -13.50 3.50 -6.26
CA THR A 173 -13.14 3.01 -7.60
C THR A 173 -11.66 3.21 -7.94
N ILE A 174 -10.85 3.55 -6.95
CA ILE A 174 -9.43 3.85 -7.16
C ILE A 174 -8.62 2.58 -7.13
N GLU A 175 -7.69 2.52 -8.04
CA GLU A 175 -6.68 1.48 -8.14
C GLU A 175 -5.82 1.45 -6.88
N HIS A 176 -6.00 0.45 -6.01
CA HIS A 176 -5.18 0.31 -4.82
C HIS A 176 -5.24 -1.09 -4.24
N LEU A 177 -4.19 -1.45 -3.52
CA LEU A 177 -4.20 -2.56 -2.58
C LEU A 177 -4.50 -2.03 -1.19
N HIS A 178 -5.59 -2.49 -0.57
CA HIS A 178 -5.82 -2.30 0.85
C HIS A 178 -5.16 -3.42 1.64
N LEU A 179 -4.17 -3.09 2.45
CA LEU A 179 -3.51 -4.02 3.38
C LEU A 179 -4.01 -3.79 4.80
N GLN A 180 -4.60 -4.81 5.40
CA GLN A 180 -5.04 -4.79 6.80
C GLN A 180 -4.33 -5.87 7.60
N THR A 181 -3.93 -5.56 8.83
CA THR A 181 -3.31 -6.55 9.73
C THR A 181 -4.17 -6.78 10.98
N SER A 182 -4.10 -8.00 11.52
CA SER A 182 -4.85 -8.42 12.70
C SER A 182 -4.03 -9.40 13.55
N LYS A 183 -4.30 -9.42 14.85
CA LYS A 183 -3.76 -10.42 15.80
C LYS A 183 -4.59 -11.69 15.83
N GLU A 184 -5.81 -11.66 15.34
CA GLU A 184 -6.73 -12.80 15.25
C GLU A 184 -7.13 -13.04 13.81
N GLY A 185 -7.30 -14.31 13.47
CA GLY A 185 -7.76 -14.73 12.14
C GLY A 185 -9.27 -14.57 11.94
N PRO A 186 -9.77 -15.16 10.84
CA PRO A 186 -11.21 -15.19 10.54
C PRO A 186 -12.05 -15.63 11.74
N CYS A 187 -13.11 -14.89 12.02
CA CYS A 187 -14.00 -15.13 13.15
C CYS A 187 -15.21 -15.93 12.69
N ARG A 188 -15.24 -17.25 12.96
CA ARG A 188 -16.34 -18.14 12.52
C ARG A 188 -17.72 -17.72 13.05
N LYS A 189 -17.79 -17.12 14.23
CA LYS A 189 -19.04 -16.67 14.90
C LYS A 189 -19.43 -15.23 14.54
N CYS A 190 -18.62 -14.51 13.73
CA CYS A 190 -18.91 -13.15 13.32
C CYS A 190 -19.76 -13.12 12.04
N THR A 191 -20.45 -12.01 11.80
CA THR A 191 -21.22 -11.74 10.59
C THR A 191 -20.49 -10.76 9.68
N GLY A 192 -20.90 -10.66 8.42
CA GLY A 192 -20.31 -9.74 7.44
C GLY A 192 -18.82 -10.01 7.20
N SER A 193 -18.12 -8.97 6.80
CA SER A 193 -16.69 -9.02 6.47
C SER A 193 -15.81 -9.49 7.63
N TRP A 194 -16.25 -9.28 8.86
CA TRP A 194 -15.51 -9.65 10.07
C TRP A 194 -15.33 -11.16 10.22
N LYS A 195 -16.25 -11.92 9.61
CA LYS A 195 -16.11 -13.37 9.51
C LYS A 195 -14.78 -13.77 8.83
N TYR A 196 -14.27 -12.94 7.94
CA TYR A 196 -13.09 -13.22 7.11
C TYR A 196 -11.85 -12.40 7.49
N LEU A 197 -12.05 -11.19 8.01
CA LEU A 197 -10.99 -10.23 8.34
C LEU A 197 -10.61 -10.22 9.82
N GLY A 198 -11.25 -11.05 10.64
CA GLY A 198 -11.12 -11.02 12.09
C GLY A 198 -11.94 -9.90 12.75
N LYS A 199 -12.06 -9.96 14.08
CA LYS A 199 -12.80 -8.95 14.86
C LYS A 199 -12.08 -7.60 14.83
N LYS A 200 -12.85 -6.52 14.79
CA LYS A 200 -12.29 -5.15 14.71
C LYS A 200 -11.31 -4.81 15.85
N GLN A 201 -11.56 -5.28 17.06
CA GLN A 201 -10.67 -5.05 18.20
C GLN A 201 -9.31 -5.73 18.07
N SER A 202 -9.19 -6.76 17.23
CA SER A 202 -7.93 -7.44 16.96
C SER A 202 -7.11 -6.78 15.83
N TRP A 203 -7.69 -5.80 15.09
CA TRP A 203 -7.01 -5.13 14.00
C TRP A 203 -5.88 -4.25 14.52
N THR A 204 -4.75 -4.34 13.85
CA THR A 204 -3.54 -3.62 14.21
C THR A 204 -3.13 -2.63 13.12
N ASN A 205 -2.23 -1.73 13.46
CA ASN A 205 -1.62 -0.84 12.50
C ASN A 205 -0.53 -1.59 11.70
N PRO A 206 -0.65 -1.74 10.37
CA PRO A 206 0.35 -2.40 9.55
C PRO A 206 1.76 -1.86 9.75
N HIS A 207 1.89 -0.54 9.98
CA HIS A 207 3.18 0.10 10.18
C HIS A 207 3.96 -0.35 11.42
N LYS A 208 3.36 -1.14 12.29
CA LYS A 208 4.06 -1.74 13.46
C LYS A 208 4.81 -3.03 13.12
N HIS A 209 4.57 -3.59 11.92
CA HIS A 209 4.95 -4.95 11.58
C HIS A 209 5.96 -5.05 10.43
N TRP A 210 6.60 -3.97 10.03
CA TRP A 210 7.56 -3.96 8.93
C TRP A 210 8.94 -4.51 9.32
N THR A 211 9.61 -5.16 8.37
CA THR A 211 10.95 -5.76 8.54
C THR A 211 12.04 -4.76 8.91
N GLY A 212 11.96 -3.53 8.43
CA GLY A 212 12.87 -2.44 8.81
C GLY A 212 12.53 -1.76 10.15
N GLY A 213 11.54 -2.29 10.89
CA GLY A 213 11.06 -1.72 12.14
C GLY A 213 9.80 -0.87 11.97
N LYS A 214 9.31 -0.28 13.07
CA LYS A 214 8.08 0.53 13.07
C LYS A 214 8.19 1.69 12.08
N GLY A 215 7.26 1.75 11.14
CA GLY A 215 7.21 2.79 10.11
C GLY A 215 8.24 2.67 8.99
N LYS A 216 9.01 1.60 8.95
CA LYS A 216 10.09 1.39 7.96
C LYS A 216 9.83 0.13 7.14
N PRO A 217 8.86 0.14 6.21
CA PRO A 217 8.66 -0.99 5.30
C PRO A 217 9.88 -1.19 4.41
N GLN A 218 10.13 -2.43 4.03
CA GLN A 218 11.17 -2.80 3.07
C GLN A 218 10.54 -3.52 1.89
N CYS A 219 11.06 -3.28 0.70
CA CYS A 219 10.77 -4.09 -0.46
C CYS A 219 11.29 -5.52 -0.26
N PHE A 220 10.57 -6.50 -0.79
CA PHE A 220 11.12 -7.86 -0.86
C PHE A 220 12.27 -7.90 -1.88
N VAL A 221 13.38 -8.49 -1.47
CA VAL A 221 14.52 -8.84 -2.31
C VAL A 221 14.81 -10.31 -2.07
N ALA A 222 15.01 -11.09 -3.13
CA ALA A 222 15.39 -12.48 -3.02
C ALA A 222 16.77 -12.61 -2.34
N ASP A 223 17.01 -13.75 -1.73
CA ASP A 223 18.30 -14.10 -1.10
C ASP A 223 18.71 -13.23 0.11
N ILE A 224 17.76 -12.42 0.61
CA ILE A 224 17.93 -11.70 1.88
C ILE A 224 17.11 -12.40 2.98
N GLU A 225 17.75 -12.64 4.11
CA GLU A 225 17.07 -13.14 5.30
C GLU A 225 16.30 -12.01 6.00
N TYR A 226 15.02 -12.22 6.25
CA TYR A 226 14.14 -11.29 6.93
C TYR A 226 13.67 -11.85 8.27
N PRO A 227 13.39 -10.98 9.26
CA PRO A 227 12.76 -11.40 10.52
C PRO A 227 11.45 -12.15 10.29
N LYS A 228 11.35 -13.38 10.85
CA LYS A 228 10.22 -14.30 10.60
C LYS A 228 8.84 -13.77 11.02
N LYS A 229 8.77 -12.81 11.94
CA LYS A 229 7.49 -12.29 12.48
C LYS A 229 7.07 -10.94 11.88
N LEU A 230 7.83 -10.43 10.90
CA LEU A 230 7.62 -9.10 10.30
C LEU A 230 7.30 -9.22 8.82
N LEU A 231 6.73 -8.16 8.25
CA LEU A 231 6.24 -8.09 6.87
C LEU A 231 7.20 -7.27 6.00
N THR A 232 7.43 -7.72 4.77
CA THR A 232 7.89 -6.86 3.67
C THR A 232 6.70 -6.19 3.00
N LEU A 233 6.92 -5.21 2.13
CA LEU A 233 5.87 -4.66 1.29
C LEU A 233 5.22 -5.78 0.47
N PRO A 234 3.88 -5.78 0.35
CA PRO A 234 3.12 -6.85 -0.30
C PRO A 234 3.04 -6.68 -1.82
N PHE A 235 4.03 -6.09 -2.43
CA PHE A 235 4.13 -5.87 -3.88
C PHE A 235 5.58 -5.67 -4.29
N GLN A 236 5.83 -5.81 -5.58
CA GLN A 236 7.16 -5.58 -6.13
C GLN A 236 7.46 -4.08 -6.21
N CYS A 237 8.57 -3.66 -5.64
CA CYS A 237 9.07 -2.31 -5.82
C CYS A 237 9.69 -2.16 -7.22
N LYS A 238 9.74 -0.93 -7.73
CA LYS A 238 10.41 -0.67 -9.00
C LYS A 238 11.90 -1.00 -8.89
N LYS A 239 12.48 -1.51 -9.96
CA LYS A 239 13.95 -1.59 -10.05
C LYS A 239 14.51 -0.17 -10.06
N ILE A 240 15.54 0.06 -9.26
CA ILE A 240 16.32 1.30 -9.27
C ILE A 240 17.31 1.20 -10.43
#